data_d4d715869aa61a79066608119b75cf00
#
_entry.id   d4d715869aa61a79066608119b75cf00
#
_cell.length_a   1.000
_cell.length_b   1.000
_cell.length_c   1.000
_cell.angle_alpha   90.00
_cell.angle_beta   90.00
_cell.angle_gamma   90.00
#
_symmetry.space_group_name_H-M   'P 1'
#
loop_
_entity.id
_entity.type
_entity.pdbx_description
1 polymer ?
#
loop_
_entity_poly.entity_id
_entity_poly.type
_entity_poly.pdbx_seq_one_letter_code
_entity_poly.pdbx_strand_id
1 'polypeptide(L)'
;MAVGAAEYMTQELFWRGDHGAAGFSYPSPPSHTRVHNANLLAAAFLCRVYTHHAEDSFLDAASAAARYAASAQHADGSWRYGEASTQQWIDNFHTGYNLCALDAIGRCLNTAEFDTALRRGLEFYRGHFFETDGAPKYFHDRPYPCDSHSAAQSIITLVTLRRLWPEGMALAEMVYTWTMLRLWNADGYFSYRVHRFGTNRIPYMRWSQAWMLLAIATLLGARQAESTS
;
A
#
# COMPACT_ATOMS: atom_id res chain seq x y z
N MET A 1 -13.53 10.16 17.68
CA MET A 1 -12.26 9.37 17.64
C MET A 1 -11.48 9.62 16.36
N ALA A 2 -12.02 9.40 15.14
CA ALA A 2 -11.27 9.61 13.89
C ALA A 2 -10.83 11.09 13.71
N VAL A 3 -11.69 12.06 14.00
CA VAL A 3 -11.35 13.49 13.94
C VAL A 3 -10.22 13.82 14.92
N GLY A 4 -10.29 13.42 16.19
CA GLY A 4 -9.21 13.67 17.14
C GLY A 4 -7.87 13.00 16.75
N ALA A 5 -7.91 11.87 16.04
CA ALA A 5 -6.69 11.27 15.47
C ALA A 5 -6.15 12.13 14.30
N ALA A 6 -7.01 12.69 13.45
CA ALA A 6 -6.61 13.57 12.36
C ALA A 6 -6.00 14.88 12.89
N GLU A 7 -6.63 15.48 13.91
CA GLU A 7 -6.11 16.65 14.61
C GLU A 7 -4.73 16.39 15.23
N TYR A 8 -4.58 15.28 15.95
CA TYR A 8 -3.27 14.87 16.50
C TYR A 8 -2.22 14.72 15.40
N MET A 9 -2.57 14.07 14.30
CA MET A 9 -1.63 13.86 13.18
C MET A 9 -1.19 15.18 12.55
N THR A 10 -2.09 16.12 12.37
CA THR A 10 -1.80 17.44 11.77
C THR A 10 -1.05 18.36 12.72
N GLN A 11 -1.28 18.27 14.04
CA GLN A 11 -0.64 19.11 15.03
C GLN A 11 0.72 18.58 15.50
N GLU A 12 0.85 17.27 15.70
CA GLU A 12 2.00 16.65 16.36
C GLU A 12 2.93 15.89 15.43
N LEU A 13 2.40 15.34 14.30
CA LEU A 13 3.20 14.50 13.40
C LEU A 13 3.52 15.17 12.06
N PHE A 14 2.78 16.21 11.68
CA PHE A 14 3.01 16.92 10.43
C PHE A 14 4.21 17.86 10.55
N TRP A 15 5.18 17.67 9.66
CA TRP A 15 6.37 18.51 9.58
C TRP A 15 6.38 19.32 8.28
N ARG A 16 7.04 20.47 8.32
CA ARG A 16 7.37 21.29 7.16
C ARG A 16 8.87 21.48 7.11
N GLY A 17 9.44 21.31 5.95
CA GLY A 17 10.86 21.47 5.67
C GLY A 17 11.12 22.55 4.61
N ASP A 18 12.34 22.62 4.15
CA ASP A 18 12.78 23.56 3.14
C ASP A 18 12.15 23.24 1.77
N HIS A 19 12.08 24.26 0.89
CA HIS A 19 11.61 24.13 -0.49
C HIS A 19 10.18 23.53 -0.64
N GLY A 20 9.33 23.72 0.36
CA GLY A 20 7.94 23.22 0.34
C GLY A 20 7.79 21.73 0.65
N ALA A 21 8.84 21.05 1.07
CA ALA A 21 8.75 19.69 1.55
C ALA A 21 7.87 19.63 2.82
N ALA A 22 6.93 18.69 2.87
CA ALA A 22 6.08 18.49 4.04
C ALA A 22 5.56 17.05 4.09
N GLY A 23 5.25 16.57 5.29
CA GLY A 23 4.74 15.21 5.44
C GLY A 23 4.57 14.81 6.89
N PHE A 24 4.36 13.52 7.13
CA PHE A 24 4.13 12.95 8.45
C PHE A 24 5.32 12.16 8.94
N SER A 25 5.68 12.37 10.22
CA SER A 25 6.75 11.65 10.89
C SER A 25 6.33 10.21 11.24
N TYR A 26 7.31 9.27 11.14
CA TYR A 26 7.13 7.89 11.57
C TYR A 26 8.49 7.30 12.02
N PRO A 27 8.56 6.55 13.15
CA PRO A 27 7.54 6.46 14.21
C PRO A 27 7.40 7.75 15.03
N SER A 28 6.32 7.86 15.81
CA SER A 28 6.10 8.94 16.76
C SER A 28 6.90 8.74 18.05
N PRO A 29 7.19 9.80 18.80
CA PRO A 29 7.47 11.22 18.55
C PRO A 29 8.95 11.53 18.35
N PRO A 30 9.34 12.81 18.17
CA PRO A 30 9.63 13.33 16.85
C PRO A 30 10.78 12.58 16.22
N SER A 31 10.47 11.76 15.25
CA SER A 31 11.44 11.07 14.42
C SER A 31 11.75 11.92 13.20
N HIS A 32 13.02 12.14 12.90
CA HIS A 32 13.45 12.71 11.62
C HIS A 32 13.40 11.67 10.47
N THR A 33 12.90 10.47 10.76
CA THR A 33 12.78 9.38 9.79
C THR A 33 11.60 9.63 8.86
N ARG A 34 11.87 9.65 7.58
CA ARG A 34 10.88 9.87 6.51
C ARG A 34 10.61 8.56 5.81
N VAL A 35 9.41 8.04 6.01
CA VAL A 35 8.94 6.75 5.47
C VAL A 35 7.74 7.00 4.56
N HIS A 36 7.86 6.67 3.27
CA HIS A 36 6.90 7.11 2.25
C HIS A 36 5.51 6.51 2.43
N ASN A 37 5.40 5.22 2.76
CA ASN A 37 4.09 4.60 2.98
C ASN A 37 3.38 5.16 4.21
N ALA A 38 4.09 5.41 5.31
CA ALA A 38 3.50 6.00 6.50
C ALA A 38 2.98 7.42 6.22
N ASN A 39 3.76 8.21 5.48
CA ASN A 39 3.39 9.54 5.03
C ASN A 39 2.11 9.52 4.16
N LEU A 40 2.06 8.66 3.14
CA LEU A 40 0.91 8.55 2.24
C LEU A 40 -0.33 7.97 2.91
N LEU A 41 -0.18 6.99 3.81
CA LEU A 41 -1.31 6.44 4.58
C LEU A 41 -1.92 7.49 5.51
N ALA A 42 -1.08 8.32 6.14
CA ALA A 42 -1.53 9.45 6.94
C ALA A 42 -2.34 10.44 6.09
N ALA A 43 -1.82 10.81 4.92
CA ALA A 43 -2.51 11.72 4.00
C ALA A 43 -3.86 11.14 3.50
N ALA A 44 -3.89 9.86 3.13
CA ALA A 44 -5.12 9.18 2.71
C ALA A 44 -6.15 9.07 3.85
N PHE A 45 -5.68 8.87 5.09
CA PHE A 45 -6.56 8.90 6.27
C PHE A 45 -7.19 10.27 6.47
N LEU A 46 -6.44 11.37 6.34
CA LEU A 46 -6.98 12.72 6.42
C LEU A 46 -8.05 12.97 5.35
N CYS A 47 -7.80 12.56 4.11
CA CYS A 47 -8.78 12.61 3.04
C CYS A 47 -10.08 11.86 3.40
N ARG A 48 -9.95 10.69 4.02
CA ARG A 48 -11.12 9.91 4.46
C ARG A 48 -11.87 10.58 5.61
N VAL A 49 -11.18 11.20 6.57
CA VAL A 49 -11.82 11.96 7.65
C VAL A 49 -12.55 13.17 7.08
N TYR A 50 -11.94 13.87 6.12
CA TYR A 50 -12.54 15.03 5.46
C TYR A 50 -13.91 14.76 4.86
N THR A 51 -14.16 13.56 4.31
CA THR A 51 -15.48 13.22 3.76
C THR A 51 -16.61 13.21 4.80
N HIS A 52 -16.28 13.16 6.08
CA HIS A 52 -17.23 13.14 7.18
C HIS A 52 -17.13 14.39 8.07
N HIS A 53 -16.03 15.09 8.04
CA HIS A 53 -15.74 16.29 8.81
C HIS A 53 -14.86 17.21 7.97
N ALA A 54 -15.51 18.13 7.26
CA ALA A 54 -14.86 19.04 6.32
C ALA A 54 -14.02 20.08 7.09
N GLU A 55 -12.70 19.84 7.12
CA GLU A 55 -11.68 20.71 7.69
C GLU A 55 -10.57 20.86 6.64
N ASP A 56 -10.50 22.03 6.00
CA ASP A 56 -9.62 22.29 4.85
C ASP A 56 -8.14 22.04 5.17
N SER A 57 -7.72 22.26 6.41
CA SER A 57 -6.36 21.98 6.87
C SER A 57 -5.95 20.51 6.69
N PHE A 58 -6.92 19.58 6.72
CA PHE A 58 -6.66 18.16 6.46
C PHE A 58 -6.30 17.91 5.00
N LEU A 59 -6.99 18.58 4.06
CA LEU A 59 -6.68 18.47 2.63
C LEU A 59 -5.36 19.13 2.27
N ASP A 60 -5.06 20.27 2.88
CA ASP A 60 -3.78 20.97 2.67
C ASP A 60 -2.59 20.09 3.10
N ALA A 61 -2.69 19.49 4.30
CA ALA A 61 -1.67 18.58 4.80
C ALA A 61 -1.56 17.32 3.94
N ALA A 62 -2.68 16.72 3.54
CA ALA A 62 -2.71 15.54 2.69
C ALA A 62 -2.09 15.81 1.31
N SER A 63 -2.42 16.94 0.68
CA SER A 63 -1.87 17.36 -0.61
C SER A 63 -0.36 17.58 -0.53
N ALA A 64 0.13 18.30 0.47
CA ALA A 64 1.55 18.56 0.66
C ALA A 64 2.35 17.25 0.88
N ALA A 65 1.83 16.35 1.71
CA ALA A 65 2.43 15.05 1.97
C ALA A 65 2.47 14.16 0.73
N ALA A 66 1.40 14.17 -0.08
CA ALA A 66 1.34 13.42 -1.33
C ALA A 66 2.34 13.94 -2.37
N ARG A 67 2.46 15.27 -2.53
CA ARG A 67 3.47 15.89 -3.40
C ARG A 67 4.87 15.48 -3.02
N TYR A 68 5.18 15.53 -1.73
CA TYR A 68 6.49 15.10 -1.22
C TYR A 68 6.78 13.63 -1.56
N ALA A 69 5.86 12.72 -1.28
CA ALA A 69 6.06 11.30 -1.61
C ALA A 69 6.13 11.06 -3.12
N ALA A 70 5.33 11.77 -3.93
CA ALA A 70 5.39 11.66 -5.38
C ALA A 70 6.74 12.17 -5.95
N SER A 71 7.30 13.24 -5.39
CA SER A 71 8.60 13.75 -5.79
C SER A 71 9.78 12.81 -5.45
N ALA A 72 9.60 11.95 -4.45
CA ALA A 72 10.60 10.95 -4.06
C ALA A 72 10.55 9.66 -4.91
N GLN A 73 9.62 9.56 -5.86
CA GLN A 73 9.55 8.43 -6.77
C GLN A 73 10.74 8.41 -7.73
N HIS A 74 11.38 7.25 -7.87
CA HIS A 74 12.46 7.06 -8.83
C HIS A 74 11.97 7.09 -10.28
N ALA A 75 12.93 7.27 -11.22
CA ALA A 75 12.63 7.32 -12.64
C ALA A 75 11.96 6.05 -13.19
N ASP A 76 12.21 4.89 -12.60
CA ASP A 76 11.60 3.61 -12.96
C ASP A 76 10.20 3.39 -12.35
N GLY A 77 9.70 4.32 -11.53
CA GLY A 77 8.41 4.23 -10.85
C GLY A 77 8.46 3.62 -9.44
N SER A 78 9.61 3.19 -8.98
CA SER A 78 9.76 2.62 -7.63
C SER A 78 9.82 3.68 -6.53
N TRP A 79 9.55 3.24 -5.29
CA TRP A 79 9.87 3.97 -4.07
C TRP A 79 10.69 3.09 -3.15
N ARG A 80 11.75 3.64 -2.58
CA ARG A 80 12.37 3.05 -1.41
C ARG A 80 11.41 3.10 -0.23
N TYR A 81 11.59 2.24 0.77
CA TYR A 81 10.78 2.26 1.99
C TYR A 81 10.85 3.62 2.68
N GLY A 82 12.05 4.18 2.81
CA GLY A 82 12.28 5.49 3.41
C GLY A 82 13.60 6.10 2.98
N GLU A 83 13.90 7.29 3.50
CA GLU A 83 15.07 8.09 3.07
C GLU A 83 16.37 7.75 3.80
N ALA A 84 16.30 7.17 5.01
CA ALA A 84 17.49 6.81 5.74
C ALA A 84 18.31 5.73 4.99
N SER A 85 19.64 5.76 5.12
CA SER A 85 20.54 4.79 4.48
C SER A 85 20.22 3.33 4.80
N THR A 86 19.63 3.09 5.96
CA THR A 86 19.17 1.77 6.42
C THR A 86 17.76 1.41 5.95
N GLN A 87 17.11 2.23 5.10
CA GLN A 87 15.73 2.08 4.65
C GLN A 87 15.61 2.04 3.11
N GLN A 88 16.65 1.61 2.43
CA GLN A 88 16.78 1.72 0.98
C GLN A 88 16.20 0.53 0.21
N TRP A 89 15.53 -0.41 0.87
CA TRP A 89 14.88 -1.53 0.19
C TRP A 89 13.58 -1.11 -0.49
N ILE A 90 13.18 -1.87 -1.50
CA ILE A 90 11.92 -1.73 -2.23
C ILE A 90 11.16 -3.05 -2.07
N ASP A 91 9.99 -3.01 -1.45
CA ASP A 91 9.18 -4.19 -1.21
C ASP A 91 7.74 -4.03 -1.71
N ASN A 92 7.06 -5.16 -1.79
CA ASN A 92 5.74 -5.30 -2.38
C ASN A 92 4.67 -4.49 -1.62
N PHE A 93 4.49 -4.78 -0.34
CA PHE A 93 3.33 -4.24 0.37
C PHE A 93 3.45 -2.75 0.68
N HIS A 94 4.66 -2.21 0.92
CA HIS A 94 4.84 -0.78 1.06
C HIS A 94 4.64 -0.04 -0.27
N THR A 95 5.07 -0.62 -1.40
CA THR A 95 4.75 -0.08 -2.73
C THR A 95 3.24 -0.13 -2.99
N GLY A 96 2.57 -1.23 -2.65
CA GLY A 96 1.11 -1.35 -2.74
C GLY A 96 0.37 -0.31 -1.91
N TYR A 97 0.83 -0.02 -0.69
CA TYR A 97 0.28 1.05 0.15
C TYR A 97 0.42 2.42 -0.51
N ASN A 98 1.60 2.73 -1.06
CA ASN A 98 1.84 4.00 -1.75
C ASN A 98 0.86 4.20 -2.90
N LEU A 99 0.67 3.18 -3.72
CA LEU A 99 -0.23 3.21 -4.87
C LEU A 99 -1.70 3.41 -4.45
N CYS A 100 -2.19 2.61 -3.50
CA CYS A 100 -3.57 2.74 -3.01
C CYS A 100 -3.82 4.10 -2.35
N ALA A 101 -2.86 4.61 -1.60
CA ALA A 101 -2.98 5.90 -0.93
C ALA A 101 -2.98 7.06 -1.94
N LEU A 102 -2.06 7.07 -2.93
CA LEU A 102 -2.04 8.10 -3.98
C LEU A 102 -3.34 8.12 -4.79
N ASP A 103 -3.90 6.96 -5.13
CA ASP A 103 -5.20 6.87 -5.78
C ASP A 103 -6.33 7.48 -4.93
N ALA A 104 -6.37 7.14 -3.65
CA ALA A 104 -7.36 7.66 -2.73
C ALA A 104 -7.26 9.17 -2.54
N ILE A 105 -6.04 9.71 -2.42
CA ILE A 105 -5.76 11.14 -2.28
C ILE A 105 -6.15 11.88 -3.56
N GLY A 106 -5.72 11.41 -4.73
CA GLY A 106 -6.05 12.02 -6.02
C GLY A 106 -7.57 12.13 -6.24
N ARG A 107 -8.31 11.09 -5.89
CA ARG A 107 -9.79 11.10 -5.97
C ARG A 107 -10.42 12.04 -4.96
N CYS A 108 -9.93 12.09 -3.73
CA CYS A 108 -10.44 12.99 -2.70
C CYS A 108 -10.23 14.44 -3.08
N LEU A 109 -9.05 14.78 -3.55
CA LEU A 109 -8.70 16.14 -3.98
C LEU A 109 -9.27 16.52 -5.37
N ASN A 110 -9.89 15.56 -6.05
CA ASN A 110 -10.37 15.70 -7.43
C ASN A 110 -9.30 16.28 -8.37
N THR A 111 -8.11 15.71 -8.35
CA THR A 111 -6.93 16.17 -9.11
C THR A 111 -6.26 15.04 -9.87
N ALA A 112 -5.71 15.35 -11.04
CA ALA A 112 -4.86 14.46 -11.84
C ALA A 112 -3.36 14.63 -11.52
N GLU A 113 -3.01 15.45 -10.54
CA GLU A 113 -1.62 15.80 -10.21
C GLU A 113 -0.74 14.54 -9.95
N PHE A 114 -1.33 13.51 -9.36
CA PHE A 114 -0.62 12.28 -8.98
C PHE A 114 -0.70 11.17 -10.03
N ASP A 115 -1.44 11.34 -11.12
CA ASP A 115 -1.71 10.30 -12.12
C ASP A 115 -0.43 9.73 -12.74
N THR A 116 0.53 10.59 -13.04
CA THR A 116 1.81 10.16 -13.63
C THR A 116 2.59 9.28 -12.65
N ALA A 117 2.69 9.68 -11.39
CA ALA A 117 3.37 8.89 -10.37
C ALA A 117 2.65 7.56 -10.11
N LEU A 118 1.32 7.60 -10.06
CA LEU A 118 0.49 6.41 -9.86
C LEU A 118 0.65 5.40 -11.02
N ARG A 119 0.59 5.85 -12.27
CA ARG A 119 0.74 4.98 -13.46
C ARG A 119 2.13 4.36 -13.53
N ARG A 120 3.19 5.15 -13.34
CA ARG A 120 4.57 4.64 -13.33
C ARG A 120 4.79 3.64 -12.20
N GLY A 121 4.29 3.95 -11.01
CA GLY A 121 4.38 3.05 -9.86
C GLY A 121 3.62 1.74 -10.07
N LEU A 122 2.43 1.79 -10.68
CA LEU A 122 1.66 0.61 -11.03
C LEU A 122 2.37 -0.24 -12.10
N GLU A 123 3.03 0.39 -13.06
CA GLU A 123 3.83 -0.31 -14.07
C GLU A 123 5.04 -1.01 -13.43
N PHE A 124 5.77 -0.34 -12.57
CA PHE A 124 6.84 -0.96 -11.79
C PHE A 124 6.30 -2.12 -10.95
N TYR A 125 5.18 -1.93 -10.27
CA TYR A 125 4.56 -2.93 -9.38
C TYR A 125 4.26 -4.23 -10.13
N ARG A 126 3.54 -4.14 -11.26
CA ARG A 126 3.16 -5.30 -12.07
C ARG A 126 4.36 -6.01 -12.71
N GLY A 127 5.40 -5.25 -13.07
CA GLY A 127 6.58 -5.80 -13.75
C GLY A 127 7.60 -6.46 -12.82
N HIS A 128 7.59 -6.15 -11.52
CA HIS A 128 8.67 -6.56 -10.63
C HIS A 128 8.24 -7.43 -9.44
N PHE A 129 6.98 -7.42 -9.03
CA PHE A 129 6.56 -8.08 -7.80
C PHE A 129 5.83 -9.41 -7.98
N PHE A 130 5.69 -9.89 -9.20
CA PHE A 130 4.98 -11.14 -9.46
C PHE A 130 5.82 -12.08 -10.32
N GLU A 131 5.74 -13.37 -10.02
CA GLU A 131 6.20 -14.43 -10.90
C GLU A 131 5.07 -14.85 -11.85
N THR A 132 5.40 -15.61 -12.87
CA THR A 132 4.45 -16.01 -13.93
C THR A 132 3.29 -16.87 -13.42
N ASP A 133 3.45 -17.52 -12.26
CA ASP A 133 2.40 -18.31 -11.58
C ASP A 133 1.55 -17.50 -10.59
N GLY A 134 1.78 -16.19 -10.50
CA GLY A 134 1.11 -15.29 -9.56
C GLY A 134 1.76 -15.22 -8.17
N ALA A 135 2.92 -15.86 -7.96
CA ALA A 135 3.63 -15.76 -6.68
C ALA A 135 4.01 -14.29 -6.37
N PRO A 136 3.56 -13.71 -5.25
CA PRO A 136 3.90 -12.34 -4.89
C PRO A 136 5.27 -12.32 -4.20
N LYS A 137 6.25 -11.70 -4.83
CA LYS A 137 7.58 -11.51 -4.25
C LYS A 137 7.52 -10.50 -3.10
N TYR A 138 8.32 -10.72 -2.07
CA TYR A 138 8.49 -9.73 -0.99
C TYR A 138 9.30 -8.53 -1.49
N PHE A 139 10.47 -8.77 -2.10
CA PHE A 139 11.32 -7.75 -2.71
C PHE A 139 11.24 -7.78 -4.24
N HIS A 140 11.44 -6.65 -4.87
CA HIS A 140 11.35 -6.48 -6.33
C HIS A 140 12.41 -7.27 -7.10
N ASP A 141 13.56 -7.55 -6.50
CA ASP A 141 14.78 -8.06 -7.12
C ASP A 141 15.06 -9.55 -6.92
N ARG A 142 14.18 -10.26 -6.18
CA ARG A 142 14.38 -11.68 -5.87
C ARG A 142 13.04 -12.42 -5.64
N PRO A 143 12.97 -13.74 -6.03
CA PRO A 143 11.70 -14.47 -5.95
C PRO A 143 11.30 -14.85 -4.51
N TYR A 144 12.22 -14.87 -3.57
CA TYR A 144 11.96 -15.20 -2.16
C TYR A 144 12.47 -14.11 -1.21
N PRO A 145 11.85 -14.00 -0.02
CA PRO A 145 10.68 -14.76 0.43
C PRO A 145 9.38 -14.28 -0.25
N CYS A 146 8.32 -15.12 -0.19
CA CYS A 146 6.94 -14.74 -0.45
C CYS A 146 6.16 -14.82 0.86
N ASP A 147 5.42 -13.80 1.24
CA ASP A 147 4.67 -13.84 2.49
C ASP A 147 3.19 -13.48 2.32
N SER A 148 2.41 -13.84 3.33
CA SER A 148 0.98 -13.61 3.36
C SER A 148 0.61 -12.13 3.36
N HIS A 149 1.46 -11.25 3.88
CA HIS A 149 1.21 -9.80 3.86
C HIS A 149 1.40 -9.22 2.46
N SER A 150 2.48 -9.60 1.76
CA SER A 150 2.67 -9.23 0.35
C SER A 150 1.55 -9.76 -0.53
N ALA A 151 1.12 -11.02 -0.30
CA ALA A 151 -0.01 -11.60 -1.04
C ALA A 151 -1.31 -10.82 -0.80
N ALA A 152 -1.62 -10.52 0.45
CA ALA A 152 -2.82 -9.77 0.81
C ALA A 152 -2.82 -8.36 0.20
N GLN A 153 -1.72 -7.63 0.37
CA GLN A 153 -1.62 -6.28 -0.19
C GLN A 153 -1.62 -6.29 -1.71
N SER A 154 -1.05 -7.31 -2.35
CA SER A 154 -1.13 -7.46 -3.80
C SER A 154 -2.58 -7.55 -4.28
N ILE A 155 -3.38 -8.41 -3.68
CA ILE A 155 -4.81 -8.55 -4.01
C ILE A 155 -5.53 -7.20 -3.80
N ILE A 156 -5.34 -6.55 -2.66
CA ILE A 156 -5.96 -5.26 -2.35
C ILE A 156 -5.57 -4.21 -3.39
N THR A 157 -4.28 -4.10 -3.71
CA THR A 157 -3.77 -3.10 -4.67
C THR A 157 -4.34 -3.32 -6.06
N LEU A 158 -4.30 -4.54 -6.58
CA LEU A 158 -4.78 -4.89 -7.91
C LEU A 158 -6.29 -4.66 -8.04
N VAL A 159 -7.07 -5.04 -7.04
CA VAL A 159 -8.52 -4.80 -7.01
C VAL A 159 -8.83 -3.30 -6.90
N THR A 160 -8.13 -2.56 -6.04
CA THR A 160 -8.35 -1.12 -5.86
C THR A 160 -8.08 -0.35 -7.15
N LEU A 161 -7.01 -0.70 -7.85
CA LEU A 161 -6.55 0.00 -9.05
C LEU A 161 -7.09 -0.59 -10.36
N ARG A 162 -8.09 -1.51 -10.32
CA ARG A 162 -8.65 -2.16 -11.52
C ARG A 162 -9.21 -1.17 -12.56
N ARG A 163 -9.62 0.04 -12.14
CA ARG A 163 -10.04 1.09 -13.07
C ARG A 163 -8.89 1.62 -13.95
N LEU A 164 -7.64 1.53 -13.47
CA LEU A 164 -6.44 1.94 -14.21
C LEU A 164 -5.82 0.80 -15.00
N TRP A 165 -6.04 -0.43 -14.54
CA TRP A 165 -5.55 -1.64 -15.15
C TRP A 165 -6.55 -2.78 -14.93
N PRO A 166 -7.54 -2.95 -15.82
CA PRO A 166 -8.60 -3.97 -15.68
C PRO A 166 -8.05 -5.41 -15.61
N GLU A 167 -6.96 -5.70 -16.33
CA GLU A 167 -6.31 -7.02 -16.34
C GLU A 167 -5.71 -7.38 -14.96
N GLY A 168 -5.56 -6.40 -14.09
CA GLY A 168 -5.13 -6.60 -12.70
C GLY A 168 -6.05 -7.53 -11.91
N MET A 169 -7.33 -7.63 -12.27
CA MET A 169 -8.25 -8.58 -11.62
C MET A 169 -7.81 -10.03 -11.85
N ALA A 170 -7.43 -10.41 -13.06
CA ALA A 170 -6.93 -11.75 -13.36
C ALA A 170 -5.65 -12.06 -12.55
N LEU A 171 -4.74 -11.09 -12.44
CA LEU A 171 -3.54 -11.27 -11.61
C LEU A 171 -3.89 -11.38 -10.11
N ALA A 172 -4.86 -10.61 -9.61
CA ALA A 172 -5.32 -10.74 -8.22
C ALA A 172 -5.86 -12.15 -7.92
N GLU A 173 -6.57 -12.76 -8.87
CA GLU A 173 -7.05 -14.14 -8.77
C GLU A 173 -5.91 -15.16 -8.81
N MET A 174 -4.91 -14.95 -9.63
CA MET A 174 -3.70 -15.77 -9.66
C MET A 174 -2.96 -15.70 -8.32
N VAL A 175 -2.78 -14.50 -7.75
CA VAL A 175 -2.17 -14.30 -6.43
C VAL A 175 -2.99 -15.01 -5.35
N TYR A 176 -4.32 -14.88 -5.37
CA TYR A 176 -5.20 -15.59 -4.44
C TYR A 176 -5.04 -17.10 -4.57
N THR A 177 -5.07 -17.65 -5.78
CA THR A 177 -4.92 -19.09 -6.04
C THR A 177 -3.57 -19.60 -5.54
N TRP A 178 -2.48 -18.90 -5.88
CA TRP A 178 -1.15 -19.21 -5.38
C TRP A 178 -1.10 -19.21 -3.85
N THR A 179 -1.71 -18.21 -3.23
CA THR A 179 -1.75 -18.06 -1.76
C THR A 179 -2.50 -19.22 -1.10
N MET A 180 -3.63 -19.63 -1.66
CA MET A 180 -4.38 -20.80 -1.16
C MET A 180 -3.57 -22.10 -1.30
N LEU A 181 -2.82 -22.27 -2.37
CA LEU A 181 -2.01 -23.48 -2.59
C LEU A 181 -0.74 -23.52 -1.73
N ARG A 182 -0.15 -22.37 -1.37
CA ARG A 182 1.20 -22.30 -0.79
C ARG A 182 1.22 -21.83 0.67
N LEU A 183 0.24 -21.02 1.09
CA LEU A 183 0.21 -20.40 2.42
C LEU A 183 -0.98 -20.87 3.27
N TRP A 184 -2.09 -21.31 2.67
CA TRP A 184 -3.22 -21.83 3.42
C TRP A 184 -2.86 -23.16 4.07
N ASN A 185 -3.22 -23.29 5.38
CA ASN A 185 -3.03 -24.51 6.15
C ASN A 185 -4.39 -25.18 6.38
N ALA A 186 -4.41 -26.52 6.32
CA ALA A 186 -5.62 -27.31 6.59
C ALA A 186 -6.23 -27.08 7.99
N ASP A 187 -5.42 -26.60 8.94
CA ASP A 187 -5.88 -26.22 10.28
C ASP A 187 -6.65 -24.88 10.31
N GLY A 188 -6.89 -24.25 9.15
CA GLY A 188 -7.75 -23.08 9.03
C GLY A 188 -7.05 -21.73 9.21
N TYR A 189 -5.77 -21.63 8.87
CA TYR A 189 -5.02 -20.39 8.96
C TYR A 189 -4.03 -20.21 7.78
N PHE A 190 -3.55 -18.98 7.57
CA PHE A 190 -2.47 -18.69 6.64
C PHE A 190 -1.12 -18.75 7.33
N SER A 191 -0.20 -19.55 6.77
CA SER A 191 1.22 -19.53 7.11
C SER A 191 1.82 -18.16 6.82
N TYR A 192 2.80 -17.74 7.63
CA TYR A 192 3.38 -16.41 7.47
C TYR A 192 4.15 -16.26 6.16
N ARG A 193 5.09 -17.18 5.86
CA ARG A 193 6.09 -16.92 4.82
C ARG A 193 6.68 -18.20 4.22
N VAL A 194 6.78 -18.22 2.90
CA VAL A 194 7.53 -19.24 2.14
C VAL A 194 8.92 -18.73 1.83
N HIS A 195 9.92 -19.51 2.15
CA HIS A 195 11.33 -19.34 1.79
C HIS A 195 11.73 -20.36 0.73
N ARG A 196 12.91 -20.19 0.13
CA ARG A 196 13.43 -21.14 -0.89
C ARG A 196 13.46 -22.59 -0.40
N PHE A 197 13.74 -22.83 0.88
CA PHE A 197 13.97 -24.15 1.46
C PHE A 197 13.01 -24.51 2.60
N GLY A 198 11.94 -23.77 2.79
CA GLY A 198 10.97 -24.06 3.86
C GLY A 198 9.91 -22.99 4.06
N THR A 199 8.96 -23.30 4.92
CA THR A 199 7.83 -22.42 5.23
C THR A 199 7.78 -22.09 6.72
N ASN A 200 7.74 -20.80 7.04
CA ASN A 200 7.38 -20.33 8.38
C ASN A 200 5.85 -20.38 8.52
N ARG A 201 5.36 -21.30 9.35
CA ARG A 201 3.93 -21.56 9.53
C ARG A 201 3.29 -20.82 10.69
N ILE A 202 4.01 -19.88 11.34
CA ILE A 202 3.44 -19.11 12.46
C ILE A 202 2.24 -18.31 11.96
N PRO A 203 1.05 -18.45 12.57
CA PRO A 203 -0.16 -17.75 12.15
C PRO A 203 -0.23 -16.35 12.76
N TYR A 204 0.64 -15.45 12.40
CA TYR A 204 0.63 -14.09 12.93
C TYR A 204 -0.74 -13.42 12.68
N MET A 205 -1.44 -13.07 13.74
CA MET A 205 -2.79 -12.50 13.66
C MET A 205 -2.83 -11.25 12.78
N ARG A 206 -1.94 -10.27 13.04
CA ARG A 206 -1.94 -9.01 12.33
C ARG A 206 -1.37 -9.12 10.92
N TRP A 207 -0.19 -9.72 10.76
CA TRP A 207 0.54 -9.73 9.49
C TRP A 207 0.10 -10.80 8.49
N SER A 208 -0.63 -11.81 8.95
CA SER A 208 -1.13 -12.87 8.09
C SER A 208 -2.65 -12.88 8.07
N GLN A 209 -3.30 -13.20 9.19
CA GLN A 209 -4.73 -13.49 9.19
C GLN A 209 -5.60 -12.28 8.88
N ALA A 210 -5.36 -11.15 9.56
CA ALA A 210 -6.18 -9.94 9.38
C ALA A 210 -6.02 -9.34 7.97
N TRP A 211 -4.79 -9.31 7.43
CA TRP A 211 -4.56 -8.82 6.08
C TRP A 211 -5.15 -9.75 5.02
N MET A 212 -5.04 -11.06 5.18
CA MET A 212 -5.66 -12.01 4.25
C MET A 212 -7.19 -11.94 4.30
N LEU A 213 -7.80 -11.77 5.48
CA LEU A 213 -9.23 -11.56 5.60
C LEU A 213 -9.68 -10.31 4.82
N LEU A 214 -8.98 -9.20 4.98
CA LEU A 214 -9.26 -7.96 4.25
C LEU A 214 -9.12 -8.16 2.74
N ALA A 215 -8.06 -8.84 2.30
CA ALA A 215 -7.80 -9.09 0.88
C ALA A 215 -8.90 -9.96 0.24
N ILE A 216 -9.28 -11.03 0.91
CA ILE A 216 -10.35 -11.93 0.44
C ILE A 216 -11.69 -11.19 0.38
N ALA A 217 -12.03 -10.42 1.41
CA ALA A 217 -13.26 -9.62 1.43
C ALA A 217 -13.26 -8.57 0.29
N THR A 218 -12.12 -7.94 0.02
CA THR A 218 -11.96 -6.98 -1.08
C THR A 218 -12.16 -7.64 -2.45
N LEU A 219 -11.56 -8.81 -2.67
CA LEU A 219 -11.69 -9.56 -3.92
C LEU A 219 -13.13 -10.05 -4.15
N LEU A 220 -13.77 -10.60 -3.10
CA LEU A 220 -15.16 -11.06 -3.17
C LEU A 220 -16.13 -9.91 -3.46
N GLY A 221 -15.96 -8.78 -2.81
CA GLY A 221 -16.78 -7.59 -3.06
C GLY A 221 -16.66 -7.09 -4.49
N ALA A 222 -15.47 -7.12 -5.09
CA ALA A 222 -15.26 -6.73 -6.47
C ALA A 222 -15.97 -7.70 -7.45
N ARG A 223 -15.86 -9.00 -7.23
CA ARG A 223 -16.55 -10.02 -8.05
C ARG A 223 -18.08 -9.90 -7.98
N GLN A 224 -18.62 -9.64 -6.80
CA GLN A 224 -20.07 -9.44 -6.65
C GLN A 224 -20.55 -8.22 -7.42
N ALA A 225 -19.79 -7.11 -7.40
CA ALA A 225 -20.11 -5.91 -8.16
C ALA A 225 -20.11 -6.17 -9.68
N GLU A 226 -19.17 -6.96 -10.21
CA GLU A 226 -19.11 -7.33 -11.63
C GLU A 226 -20.27 -8.24 -12.06
N SER A 227 -20.75 -9.14 -11.19
CA SER A 227 -21.85 -10.04 -11.48
C SER A 227 -23.23 -9.36 -11.48
N THR A 228 -23.32 -8.14 -10.93
CA THR A 228 -24.56 -7.34 -10.84
C THR A 228 -24.63 -6.18 -11.83
N SER A 229 -23.57 -5.98 -12.62
CA SER A 229 -23.44 -4.95 -13.69
C SER A 229 -23.79 -5.53 -15.05
#